data_7566f9f3c4eeb9bb7def7cee9f4fddac
#
_entry.id   7566f9f3c4eeb9bb7def7cee9f4fddac
#
_cell.length_a   1.000
_cell.length_b   1.000
_cell.length_c   1.000
_cell.angle_alpha   90.00
_cell.angle_beta   90.00
_cell.angle_gamma   90.00
#
_symmetry.space_group_name_H-M   'P 1'
#
loop_
_entity.id
_entity.type
_entity.pdbx_description
1 polymer ?
#
loop_
_entity_poly.entity_id
_entity_poly.type
_entity_poly.pdbx_seq_one_letter_code
_entity_poly.pdbx_strand_id
1 'polypeptide(L)'
;MKVKNGFKYKINGWTYISIKGEPYERGFAHGTLLKEEIKKCLTTMEWNLYDSHGLKMDFFKEISNFFFKKTIEENFPEFFKELRGIATGAKVDLEELILWNNIASLDYALPKLSLYLDEMPHLKEKYGHLLETLPSSGQMEGGSTLLNKTKGSKDKCSAFMALGDYTSDGKICCAHNSFDNFIDGQNFNIVFYIKPNK
;
A
#
# COMPACT_ATOMS: atom_id res chain seq x y z
N MET A 1 8.48 18.23 -15.45
CA MET A 1 7.98 18.97 -14.26
C MET A 1 9.08 19.00 -13.21
N LYS A 2 9.30 20.14 -12.52
CA LYS A 2 10.31 20.29 -11.44
C LYS A 2 9.67 20.84 -10.19
N VAL A 3 10.13 20.38 -9.02
CA VAL A 3 9.80 20.89 -7.68
C VAL A 3 11.09 21.06 -6.88
N LYS A 4 11.03 21.66 -5.68
CA LYS A 4 12.23 21.94 -4.86
C LYS A 4 13.15 20.73 -4.71
N ASN A 5 12.59 19.55 -4.42
CA ASN A 5 13.35 18.35 -4.07
C ASN A 5 13.20 17.22 -5.11
N GLY A 6 12.81 17.55 -6.36
CA GLY A 6 12.68 16.51 -7.38
C GLY A 6 12.23 16.98 -8.75
N PHE A 7 12.22 16.06 -9.68
CA PHE A 7 11.70 16.29 -11.03
C PHE A 7 11.08 15.02 -11.61
N LYS A 8 10.19 15.19 -12.60
CA LYS A 8 9.53 14.12 -13.35
C LYS A 8 9.67 14.40 -14.85
N TYR A 9 9.91 13.33 -15.61
CA TYR A 9 9.82 13.32 -17.08
C TYR A 9 9.26 11.98 -17.56
N LYS A 10 8.84 11.92 -18.83
CA LYS A 10 8.33 10.70 -19.47
C LYS A 10 9.15 10.35 -20.70
N ILE A 11 9.47 9.06 -20.86
CA ILE A 11 10.14 8.52 -22.05
C ILE A 11 9.50 7.16 -22.36
N ASN A 12 9.08 6.95 -23.60
CA ASN A 12 8.55 5.68 -24.10
C ASN A 12 7.47 5.05 -23.21
N GLY A 13 6.53 5.88 -22.72
CA GLY A 13 5.45 5.41 -21.84
C GLY A 13 5.82 5.26 -20.36
N TRP A 14 7.11 5.30 -20.02
CA TRP A 14 7.59 5.25 -18.65
C TRP A 14 7.69 6.64 -18.03
N THR A 15 7.30 6.72 -16.76
CA THR A 15 7.47 7.90 -15.93
C THR A 15 8.73 7.74 -15.09
N TYR A 16 9.66 8.68 -15.23
CA TYR A 16 10.88 8.74 -14.42
C TYR A 16 10.78 9.86 -13.41
N ILE A 17 11.06 9.56 -12.15
CA ILE A 17 11.08 10.56 -11.09
C ILE A 17 12.38 10.47 -10.32
N SER A 18 12.94 11.64 -10.01
CA SER A 18 14.08 11.77 -9.11
C SER A 18 13.65 12.64 -7.94
N ILE A 19 13.85 12.12 -6.73
CA ILE A 19 13.50 12.79 -5.48
C ILE A 19 14.64 12.70 -4.48
N LYS A 20 14.79 13.73 -3.64
CA LYS A 20 15.88 13.82 -2.65
C LYS A 20 15.44 14.58 -1.40
N GLY A 21 16.25 14.50 -0.36
CA GLY A 21 16.09 15.27 0.87
C GLY A 21 15.67 14.45 2.07
N GLU A 22 15.27 15.13 3.12
CA GLU A 22 14.71 14.51 4.32
C GLU A 22 13.39 13.80 4.03
N PRO A 23 12.97 12.83 4.86
CA PRO A 23 11.79 11.99 4.59
C PRO A 23 10.55 12.78 4.19
N TYR A 24 10.16 13.79 4.95
CA TYR A 24 9.00 14.60 4.63
C TYR A 24 9.16 15.37 3.29
N GLU A 25 10.34 15.99 3.08
CA GLU A 25 10.61 16.76 1.85
C GLU A 25 10.59 15.87 0.61
N ARG A 26 11.19 14.70 0.72
CA ARG A 26 11.21 13.66 -0.32
C ARG A 26 9.79 13.17 -0.62
N GLY A 27 9.02 12.88 0.43
CA GLY A 27 7.61 12.52 0.30
C GLY A 27 6.77 13.63 -0.33
N PHE A 28 6.97 14.89 0.06
CA PHE A 28 6.26 16.02 -0.53
C PHE A 28 6.57 16.18 -2.04
N ALA A 29 7.82 16.00 -2.42
CA ALA A 29 8.23 16.01 -3.84
C ALA A 29 7.56 14.84 -4.60
N HIS A 30 7.57 13.64 -4.04
CA HIS A 30 6.90 12.46 -4.57
C HIS A 30 5.41 12.74 -4.80
N GLY A 31 4.68 13.11 -3.75
CA GLY A 31 3.25 13.40 -3.82
C GLY A 31 2.90 14.49 -4.81
N THR A 32 3.72 15.57 -4.89
CA THR A 32 3.49 16.66 -5.84
C THR A 32 3.72 16.23 -7.29
N LEU A 33 4.79 15.46 -7.53
CA LEU A 33 5.18 15.03 -8.89
C LEU A 33 4.24 13.96 -9.45
N LEU A 34 3.71 13.08 -8.60
CA LEU A 34 2.84 11.97 -8.97
C LEU A 34 1.40 12.12 -8.49
N LYS A 35 0.97 13.35 -8.24
CA LYS A 35 -0.35 13.64 -7.69
C LYS A 35 -1.49 12.95 -8.42
N GLU A 36 -1.49 13.03 -9.75
CA GLU A 36 -2.57 12.46 -10.55
C GLU A 36 -2.50 10.92 -10.59
N GLU A 37 -1.29 10.39 -10.65
CA GLU A 37 -1.03 8.95 -10.59
C GLU A 37 -1.48 8.37 -9.23
N ILE A 38 -1.14 9.02 -8.12
CA ILE A 38 -1.55 8.62 -6.76
C ILE A 38 -3.07 8.63 -6.63
N LYS A 39 -3.73 9.71 -7.03
CA LYS A 39 -5.20 9.80 -6.98
C LYS A 39 -5.87 8.71 -7.79
N LYS A 40 -5.33 8.41 -8.97
CA LYS A 40 -5.84 7.34 -9.82
C LYS A 40 -5.68 5.97 -9.14
N CYS A 41 -4.54 5.70 -8.50
CA CYS A 41 -4.34 4.47 -7.74
C CYS A 41 -5.34 4.34 -6.59
N LEU A 42 -5.56 5.42 -5.82
CA LEU A 42 -6.53 5.41 -4.72
C LEU A 42 -7.97 5.18 -5.21
N THR A 43 -8.36 5.80 -6.32
CA THR A 43 -9.67 5.53 -6.94
C THR A 43 -9.80 4.07 -7.41
N THR A 44 -8.74 3.51 -7.98
CA THR A 44 -8.71 2.10 -8.39
C THR A 44 -8.83 1.18 -7.17
N MET A 45 -8.12 1.49 -6.08
CA MET A 45 -8.22 0.75 -4.81
C MET A 45 -9.64 0.80 -4.24
N GLU A 46 -10.26 1.98 -4.18
CA GLU A 46 -11.63 2.14 -3.70
C GLU A 46 -12.61 1.27 -4.49
N TRP A 47 -12.50 1.32 -5.81
CA TRP A 47 -13.32 0.49 -6.69
C TRP A 47 -13.08 -1.01 -6.46
N ASN A 48 -11.82 -1.44 -6.38
CA ASN A 48 -11.45 -2.83 -6.17
C ASN A 48 -11.95 -3.36 -4.80
N LEU A 49 -11.82 -2.57 -3.75
CA LEU A 49 -12.34 -2.91 -2.43
C LEU A 49 -13.88 -3.05 -2.45
N TYR A 50 -14.56 -2.14 -3.12
CA TYR A 50 -16.00 -2.20 -3.24
C TYR A 50 -16.46 -3.41 -4.07
N ASP A 51 -15.84 -3.66 -5.21
CA ASP A 51 -16.17 -4.79 -6.08
C ASP A 51 -15.91 -6.14 -5.38
N SER A 52 -14.78 -6.24 -4.69
CA SER A 52 -14.38 -7.48 -4.00
C SER A 52 -15.15 -7.75 -2.71
N HIS A 53 -15.54 -6.69 -2.00
CA HIS A 53 -16.04 -6.80 -0.63
C HIS A 53 -17.45 -6.22 -0.41
N GLY A 54 -17.99 -5.46 -1.36
CA GLY A 54 -19.25 -4.75 -1.19
C GLY A 54 -19.20 -3.65 -0.13
N LEU A 55 -18.01 -3.30 0.37
CA LEU A 55 -17.79 -2.34 1.45
C LEU A 55 -17.03 -1.11 0.95
N LYS A 56 -17.36 0.06 1.52
CA LYS A 56 -16.70 1.31 1.17
C LYS A 56 -15.31 1.40 1.76
N MET A 57 -14.44 2.17 1.12
CA MET A 57 -13.06 2.39 1.56
C MET A 57 -12.93 2.86 3.01
N ASP A 58 -13.90 3.63 3.53
CA ASP A 58 -13.89 4.10 4.92
C ASP A 58 -13.83 2.97 5.95
N PHE A 59 -14.52 1.85 5.68
CA PHE A 59 -14.42 0.65 6.52
C PHE A 59 -12.99 0.15 6.64
N PHE A 60 -12.31 0.04 5.51
CA PHE A 60 -10.93 -0.47 5.46
C PHE A 60 -9.93 0.55 6.03
N LYS A 61 -10.19 1.86 5.88
CA LYS A 61 -9.39 2.92 6.51
C LYS A 61 -9.43 2.81 8.04
N GLU A 62 -10.60 2.65 8.63
CA GLU A 62 -10.74 2.50 10.09
C GLU A 62 -9.94 1.30 10.59
N ILE A 63 -10.06 0.14 9.94
CA ILE A 63 -9.31 -1.07 10.30
C ILE A 63 -7.81 -0.87 10.12
N SER A 64 -7.39 -0.34 8.98
CA SER A 64 -5.98 -0.09 8.70
C SER A 64 -5.36 0.87 9.71
N ASN A 65 -6.07 1.93 10.08
CA ASN A 65 -5.61 2.87 11.09
C ASN A 65 -5.48 2.23 12.47
N PHE A 66 -6.46 1.43 12.87
CA PHE A 66 -6.45 0.76 14.17
C PHE A 66 -5.24 -0.19 14.29
N PHE A 67 -5.03 -1.05 13.30
CA PHE A 67 -3.98 -2.07 13.38
C PHE A 67 -2.57 -1.55 13.05
N PHE A 68 -2.44 -0.57 12.15
CA PHE A 68 -1.13 -0.26 11.56
C PHE A 68 -0.63 1.15 11.82
N LYS A 69 -1.49 2.17 11.95
CA LYS A 69 -1.06 3.58 12.03
C LYS A 69 -0.07 3.82 13.16
N LYS A 70 -0.41 3.41 14.39
CA LYS A 70 0.45 3.58 15.56
C LYS A 70 1.76 2.82 15.42
N THR A 71 1.69 1.58 14.93
CA THR A 71 2.88 0.74 14.72
C THR A 71 3.84 1.37 13.71
N ILE A 72 3.32 1.93 12.62
CA ILE A 72 4.14 2.60 11.60
C ILE A 72 4.76 3.88 12.19
N GLU A 73 3.99 4.67 12.92
CA GLU A 73 4.46 5.94 13.50
C GLU A 73 5.56 5.72 14.53
N GLU A 74 5.41 4.73 15.41
CA GLU A 74 6.36 4.44 16.50
C GLU A 74 7.61 3.69 16.02
N ASN A 75 7.46 2.70 15.16
CA ASN A 75 8.57 1.83 14.76
C ASN A 75 9.27 2.26 13.47
N PHE A 76 8.59 3.05 12.63
CA PHE A 76 9.11 3.53 11.34
C PHE A 76 8.89 5.03 11.15
N PRO A 77 9.38 5.89 12.08
CA PRO A 77 9.04 7.32 12.11
C PRO A 77 9.51 8.08 10.85
N GLU A 78 10.60 7.67 10.22
CA GLU A 78 11.06 8.29 8.96
C GLU A 78 10.13 7.94 7.79
N PHE A 79 9.70 6.69 7.71
CA PHE A 79 8.71 6.25 6.72
C PHE A 79 7.38 6.97 6.91
N PHE A 80 6.92 7.10 8.16
CA PHE A 80 5.69 7.83 8.49
C PHE A 80 5.77 9.32 8.09
N LYS A 81 6.93 9.97 8.31
CA LYS A 81 7.18 11.35 7.85
C LYS A 81 7.12 11.44 6.32
N GLU A 82 7.67 10.46 5.62
CA GLU A 82 7.61 10.41 4.14
C GLU A 82 6.18 10.23 3.65
N LEU A 83 5.38 9.32 4.24
CA LEU A 83 3.95 9.17 3.93
C LEU A 83 3.17 10.48 4.13
N ARG A 84 3.41 11.20 5.24
CA ARG A 84 2.81 12.53 5.48
C ARG A 84 3.19 13.53 4.40
N GLY A 85 4.43 13.50 3.96
CA GLY A 85 4.90 14.30 2.84
C GLY A 85 4.15 13.97 1.54
N ILE A 86 4.01 12.69 1.22
CA ILE A 86 3.27 12.22 0.03
C ILE A 86 1.82 12.67 0.09
N ALA A 87 1.13 12.46 1.21
CA ALA A 87 -0.27 12.88 1.40
C ALA A 87 -0.44 14.38 1.16
N THR A 88 0.42 15.19 1.78
CA THR A 88 0.39 16.65 1.63
C THR A 88 0.65 17.09 0.18
N GLY A 89 1.67 16.51 -0.46
CA GLY A 89 2.05 16.83 -1.85
C GLY A 89 0.99 16.43 -2.87
N ALA A 90 0.39 15.27 -2.70
CA ALA A 90 -0.66 14.74 -3.57
C ALA A 90 -2.04 15.36 -3.27
N LYS A 91 -2.22 15.98 -2.09
CA LYS A 91 -3.52 16.46 -1.57
C LYS A 91 -4.53 15.32 -1.47
N VAL A 92 -4.14 14.28 -0.76
CA VAL A 92 -4.96 13.10 -0.39
C VAL A 92 -4.87 12.87 1.10
N ASP A 93 -5.75 12.06 1.64
CA ASP A 93 -5.73 11.72 3.06
C ASP A 93 -4.55 10.79 3.39
N LEU A 94 -3.90 11.06 4.52
CA LEU A 94 -2.82 10.19 5.00
C LEU A 94 -3.32 8.75 5.25
N GLU A 95 -4.54 8.62 5.71
CA GLU A 95 -5.17 7.34 6.04
C GLU A 95 -5.42 6.46 4.81
N GLU A 96 -5.69 7.08 3.66
CA GLU A 96 -5.76 6.37 2.38
C GLU A 96 -4.40 5.79 1.97
N LEU A 97 -3.31 6.54 2.21
CA LEU A 97 -1.96 6.05 1.93
C LEU A 97 -1.52 4.97 2.91
N ILE A 98 -1.91 5.06 4.18
CA ILE A 98 -1.66 4.00 5.17
C ILE A 98 -2.39 2.73 4.74
N LEU A 99 -3.66 2.85 4.35
CA LEU A 99 -4.43 1.72 3.82
C LEU A 99 -3.75 1.11 2.58
N TRP A 100 -3.37 1.93 1.60
CA TRP A 100 -2.67 1.46 0.39
C TRP A 100 -1.41 0.65 0.71
N ASN A 101 -0.58 1.14 1.63
CA ASN A 101 0.65 0.45 2.02
C ASN A 101 0.40 -0.85 2.81
N ASN A 102 -0.76 -1.00 3.40
CA ASN A 102 -1.10 -2.16 4.23
C ASN A 102 -2.21 -3.03 3.63
N ILE A 103 -2.61 -2.80 2.39
CA ILE A 103 -3.75 -3.52 1.79
C ILE A 103 -3.56 -5.04 1.82
N ALA A 104 -2.38 -5.54 1.51
CA ALA A 104 -2.05 -6.95 1.60
C ALA A 104 -2.05 -7.49 3.04
N SER A 105 -1.84 -6.62 4.02
CA SER A 105 -1.86 -6.98 5.45
C SER A 105 -3.29 -7.05 6.02
N LEU A 106 -4.27 -6.49 5.33
CA LEU A 106 -5.67 -6.60 5.74
C LEU A 106 -6.15 -8.04 5.76
N ASP A 107 -5.68 -8.89 4.86
CA ASP A 107 -6.00 -10.31 4.83
C ASP A 107 -5.66 -11.02 6.15
N TYR A 108 -4.67 -10.51 6.89
CA TYR A 108 -4.29 -11.01 8.22
C TYR A 108 -5.02 -10.31 9.37
N ALA A 109 -5.44 -9.06 9.17
CA ALA A 109 -6.13 -8.26 10.19
C ALA A 109 -7.63 -8.56 10.24
N LEU A 110 -8.28 -8.64 9.09
CA LEU A 110 -9.71 -8.84 8.97
C LEU A 110 -10.23 -10.10 9.69
N PRO A 111 -9.57 -11.27 9.64
CA PRO A 111 -10.00 -12.44 10.40
C PRO A 111 -9.98 -12.27 11.91
N LYS A 112 -9.16 -11.33 12.40
CA LYS A 112 -9.02 -11.06 13.84
C LYS A 112 -9.92 -9.93 14.29
N LEU A 113 -10.64 -9.29 13.37
CA LEU A 113 -11.43 -8.11 13.66
C LEU A 113 -12.44 -8.34 14.76
N SER A 114 -13.09 -9.51 14.80
CA SER A 114 -14.06 -9.88 15.83
C SER A 114 -13.49 -9.81 17.26
N LEU A 115 -12.19 -10.01 17.43
CA LEU A 115 -11.52 -9.95 18.74
C LEU A 115 -11.35 -8.51 19.25
N TYR A 116 -11.43 -7.51 18.37
CA TYR A 116 -11.15 -6.11 18.66
C TYR A 116 -12.37 -5.21 18.48
N LEU A 117 -13.55 -5.76 18.20
CA LEU A 117 -14.76 -4.97 17.96
C LEU A 117 -15.15 -4.07 19.15
N ASP A 118 -14.88 -4.53 20.36
CA ASP A 118 -15.18 -3.73 21.56
C ASP A 118 -14.25 -2.51 21.69
N GLU A 119 -13.09 -2.55 21.08
CA GLU A 119 -12.15 -1.42 20.98
C GLU A 119 -12.47 -0.47 19.83
N MET A 120 -13.39 -0.87 18.95
CA MET A 120 -13.86 -0.10 17.81
C MET A 120 -15.39 0.06 17.82
N PRO A 121 -15.96 0.77 18.81
CA PRO A 121 -17.42 0.83 19.01
C PRO A 121 -18.17 1.40 17.79
N HIS A 122 -17.59 2.39 17.11
CA HIS A 122 -18.16 2.97 15.90
C HIS A 122 -18.26 1.94 14.75
N LEU A 123 -17.22 1.13 14.58
CA LEU A 123 -17.19 0.09 13.57
C LEU A 123 -18.14 -1.05 13.90
N LYS A 124 -18.25 -1.40 15.20
CA LYS A 124 -19.21 -2.37 15.71
C LYS A 124 -20.65 -1.92 15.48
N GLU A 125 -20.99 -0.67 15.79
CA GLU A 125 -22.32 -0.10 15.58
C GLU A 125 -22.70 -0.11 14.10
N LYS A 126 -21.82 0.37 13.25
CA LYS A 126 -22.11 0.56 11.82
C LYS A 126 -22.09 -0.73 11.00
N TYR A 127 -21.21 -1.67 11.34
CA TYR A 127 -20.92 -2.87 10.54
C TYR A 127 -21.06 -4.19 11.31
N GLY A 128 -21.46 -4.16 12.59
CA GLY A 128 -21.52 -5.37 13.44
C GLY A 128 -22.30 -6.51 12.80
N HIS A 129 -23.44 -6.19 12.20
CA HIS A 129 -24.28 -7.17 11.49
C HIS A 129 -23.61 -7.86 10.30
N LEU A 130 -22.64 -7.20 9.66
CA LEU A 130 -21.84 -7.78 8.59
C LEU A 130 -20.69 -8.61 9.14
N LEU A 131 -20.12 -8.16 10.27
CA LEU A 131 -18.94 -8.78 10.89
C LEU A 131 -19.29 -10.10 11.56
N GLU A 132 -20.51 -10.30 12.03
CA GLU A 132 -21.03 -11.56 12.56
C GLU A 132 -21.11 -12.67 11.49
N THR A 133 -21.17 -12.28 10.23
CA THR A 133 -21.21 -13.22 9.08
C THR A 133 -19.82 -13.60 8.57
N LEU A 134 -18.76 -12.98 9.10
CA LEU A 134 -17.40 -13.30 8.73
C LEU A 134 -16.99 -14.66 9.31
N PRO A 135 -16.30 -15.51 8.56
CA PRO A 135 -15.82 -16.78 9.07
C PRO A 135 -14.87 -16.56 10.26
N SER A 136 -15.11 -17.28 11.35
CA SER A 136 -14.24 -17.25 12.52
C SER A 136 -12.84 -17.72 12.17
N SER A 137 -11.84 -17.14 12.84
CA SER A 137 -10.39 -17.30 12.60
C SER A 137 -9.83 -18.75 12.57
N GLY A 138 -10.66 -19.75 12.81
CA GLY A 138 -10.27 -21.16 12.80
C GLY A 138 -10.49 -21.94 11.49
N GLN A 139 -11.10 -21.29 10.47
CA GLN A 139 -11.42 -21.96 9.20
C GLN A 139 -10.59 -21.47 8.00
N MET A 140 -9.51 -20.76 8.24
CA MET A 140 -8.64 -20.24 7.21
C MET A 140 -7.45 -21.17 6.94
N GLU A 141 -7.68 -22.25 6.25
CA GLU A 141 -6.62 -22.91 5.50
C GLU A 141 -6.37 -22.16 4.19
N GLY A 142 -5.30 -21.37 4.17
CA GLY A 142 -4.69 -20.85 2.95
C GLY A 142 -5.36 -19.65 2.29
N GLY A 143 -4.97 -18.45 2.71
CA GLY A 143 -4.95 -17.24 1.90
C GLY A 143 -6.29 -16.69 1.44
N SER A 144 -6.56 -15.45 1.85
CA SER A 144 -7.61 -14.58 1.28
C SER A 144 -9.03 -15.14 1.29
N THR A 145 -9.78 -14.96 2.37
CA THR A 145 -11.17 -15.41 2.39
C THR A 145 -12.08 -14.54 3.24
N LEU A 146 -12.08 -13.25 3.07
CA LEU A 146 -13.25 -12.51 3.51
C LEU A 146 -14.42 -12.75 2.57
N LEU A 147 -14.14 -13.07 1.29
CA LEU A 147 -15.14 -13.13 0.24
C LEU A 147 -14.78 -14.10 -0.90
N ASN A 148 -14.09 -15.19 -0.60
CA ASN A 148 -13.76 -16.15 -1.65
C ASN A 148 -14.97 -16.90 -2.20
N LYS A 149 -15.68 -16.27 -3.12
CA LYS A 149 -16.40 -16.98 -4.18
C LYS A 149 -15.67 -16.95 -5.53
N THR A 150 -14.65 -16.16 -5.68
CA THR A 150 -13.79 -16.21 -6.85
C THR A 150 -12.61 -17.13 -6.55
N LYS A 151 -12.50 -18.25 -7.25
CA LYS A 151 -11.24 -18.99 -7.39
C LYS A 151 -10.24 -18.09 -8.13
N GLY A 152 -9.83 -17.00 -7.47
CA GLY A 152 -8.81 -16.08 -7.95
C GLY A 152 -7.47 -16.79 -7.99
N SER A 153 -6.66 -16.46 -8.94
CA SER A 153 -5.28 -16.91 -9.03
C SER A 153 -4.60 -16.62 -7.69
N LYS A 154 -3.92 -17.61 -7.15
CA LYS A 154 -2.98 -17.36 -6.04
C LYS A 154 -1.95 -16.40 -6.59
N ASP A 155 -1.95 -15.16 -6.08
CA ASP A 155 -0.94 -14.17 -6.42
C ASP A 155 0.43 -14.76 -6.14
N LYS A 156 1.22 -14.90 -7.19
CA LYS A 156 2.55 -15.51 -7.10
C LYS A 156 3.57 -14.47 -7.52
N CYS A 157 4.42 -14.12 -6.57
CA CYS A 157 5.60 -13.31 -6.87
C CYS A 157 6.81 -14.21 -7.02
N SER A 158 7.80 -13.74 -7.74
CA SER A 158 9.09 -14.39 -7.84
C SER A 158 10.21 -13.41 -7.49
N ALA A 159 11.20 -13.89 -6.76
CA ALA A 159 12.37 -13.11 -6.41
C ALA A 159 13.62 -13.98 -6.55
N PHE A 160 14.74 -13.34 -6.85
CA PHE A 160 16.03 -13.99 -6.73
C PHE A 160 17.05 -13.06 -6.06
N MET A 161 18.07 -13.67 -5.49
CA MET A 161 19.23 -12.99 -4.95
C MET A 161 20.48 -13.73 -5.39
N ALA A 162 21.46 -13.00 -5.92
CA ALA A 162 22.78 -13.50 -6.26
C ALA A 162 23.84 -12.72 -5.47
N LEU A 163 24.90 -13.40 -5.03
CA LEU A 163 25.98 -12.81 -4.24
C LEU A 163 27.29 -13.62 -4.43
N GLY A 164 28.41 -13.06 -4.00
CA GLY A 164 29.72 -13.70 -4.08
C GLY A 164 30.10 -14.04 -5.52
N ASP A 165 30.48 -15.29 -5.77
CA ASP A 165 30.95 -15.75 -7.08
C ASP A 165 29.90 -15.76 -8.19
N TYR A 166 28.60 -15.56 -7.82
CA TYR A 166 27.51 -15.42 -8.78
C TYR A 166 27.35 -13.99 -9.33
N THR A 167 28.15 -13.03 -8.85
CA THR A 167 28.16 -11.66 -9.33
C THR A 167 29.56 -11.22 -9.69
N SER A 168 29.72 -10.42 -10.75
CA SER A 168 31.05 -10.03 -11.27
C SER A 168 31.89 -9.21 -10.29
N ASP A 169 31.27 -8.58 -9.32
CA ASP A 169 31.93 -7.70 -8.34
C ASP A 169 31.69 -8.13 -6.88
N GLY A 170 31.17 -9.34 -6.67
CA GLY A 170 30.87 -9.90 -5.35
C GLY A 170 29.69 -9.23 -4.60
N LYS A 171 29.06 -8.21 -5.19
CA LYS A 171 27.95 -7.50 -4.54
C LYS A 171 26.67 -8.28 -4.59
N ILE A 172 25.76 -7.97 -3.66
CA ILE A 172 24.42 -8.53 -3.64
C ILE A 172 23.61 -7.92 -4.79
N CYS A 173 23.06 -8.76 -5.64
CA CYS A 173 22.10 -8.40 -6.67
C CYS A 173 20.76 -9.08 -6.36
N CYS A 174 19.69 -8.28 -6.25
CA CYS A 174 18.35 -8.78 -6.02
C CYS A 174 17.40 -8.29 -7.11
N ALA A 175 16.45 -9.15 -7.49
CA ALA A 175 15.32 -8.72 -8.30
C ALA A 175 14.05 -9.41 -7.81
N HIS A 176 12.93 -8.75 -8.02
CA HIS A 176 11.61 -9.21 -7.63
C HIS A 176 10.61 -8.88 -8.72
N ASN A 177 9.78 -9.87 -9.09
CA ASN A 177 8.63 -9.68 -9.95
C ASN A 177 7.36 -9.83 -9.11
N SER A 178 6.53 -8.80 -9.11
CA SER A 178 5.18 -8.87 -8.55
C SER A 178 4.20 -9.26 -9.65
N PHE A 179 3.42 -10.29 -9.39
CA PHE A 179 2.29 -10.67 -10.23
C PHE A 179 1.04 -10.24 -9.48
N ASP A 180 0.34 -9.25 -10.02
CA ASP A 180 -0.81 -8.62 -9.41
C ASP A 180 -1.91 -8.42 -10.45
N ASN A 181 -3.06 -7.92 -10.03
CA ASN A 181 -4.16 -7.61 -10.92
C ASN A 181 -3.75 -6.59 -11.99
N PHE A 182 -4.26 -6.77 -13.20
CA PHE A 182 -4.00 -5.83 -14.30
C PHE A 182 -4.45 -4.40 -13.95
N ILE A 183 -5.55 -4.27 -13.20
CA ILE A 183 -6.10 -2.98 -12.77
C ILE A 183 -5.10 -2.22 -11.89
N ASP A 184 -4.45 -2.92 -10.98
CA ASP A 184 -3.43 -2.32 -10.11
C ASP A 184 -2.14 -2.06 -10.89
N GLY A 185 -1.66 -3.04 -11.65
CA GLY A 185 -0.41 -2.99 -12.39
C GLY A 185 -0.36 -1.92 -13.50
N GLN A 186 -1.48 -1.52 -14.07
CA GLN A 186 -1.52 -0.50 -15.14
C GLN A 186 -0.99 0.88 -14.73
N ASN A 187 -0.84 1.16 -13.43
CA ASN A 187 -0.39 2.43 -12.90
C ASN A 187 1.09 2.42 -12.47
N PHE A 188 1.81 1.28 -12.59
CA PHE A 188 3.14 1.07 -12.02
C PHE A 188 4.32 1.20 -13.00
N ASN A 189 4.12 1.83 -14.15
CA ASN A 189 5.22 2.11 -15.08
C ASN A 189 6.02 3.37 -14.66
N ILE A 190 6.49 3.36 -13.42
CA ILE A 190 7.22 4.46 -12.81
C ILE A 190 8.59 3.98 -12.35
N VAL A 191 9.63 4.73 -12.73
CA VAL A 191 11.01 4.50 -12.29
C VAL A 191 11.41 5.57 -11.29
N PHE A 192 11.78 5.17 -10.10
CA PHE A 192 12.22 6.05 -9.02
C PHE A 192 13.75 6.08 -8.92
N TYR A 193 14.31 7.28 -8.88
CA TYR A 193 15.65 7.54 -8.40
C TYR A 193 15.58 8.33 -7.10
N ILE A 194 15.84 7.64 -5.99
CA ILE A 194 15.69 8.19 -4.65
C ILE A 194 17.07 8.45 -4.06
N LYS A 195 17.30 9.69 -3.62
CA LYS A 195 18.55 10.11 -2.95
C LYS A 195 18.22 10.66 -1.56
N PRO A 196 18.17 9.80 -0.53
CA PRO A 196 17.99 10.26 0.85
C PRO A 196 19.21 11.10 1.29
N ASN A 197 19.01 11.99 2.24
CA ASN A 197 20.14 12.57 2.97
C ASN A 197 20.78 11.47 3.82
N LYS A 198 22.09 11.58 4.01
CA LYS A 198 22.83 10.63 4.84
C LYS A 198 22.61 10.90 6.31
#